data_cafa9eb910120787c4fa2de28f6f2594
#
_entry.id   cafa9eb910120787c4fa2de28f6f2594
#
_cell.length_a   1.000
_cell.length_b   1.000
_cell.length_c   1.000
_cell.angle_alpha   90.00
_cell.angle_beta   90.00
_cell.angle_gamma   90.00
#
_symmetry.space_group_name_H-M   'P 1'
#
loop_
_entity.id
_entity.type
_entity.pdbx_description
1 polymer ?
#
loop_
_entity_poly.entity_id
_entity_poly.type
_entity_poly.pdbx_seq_one_letter_code
_entity_poly.pdbx_strand_id
1 'polypeptide(L)'
;MEENREKPIIRLEGLGKQFQTSGGPVTALEDINLEIRYGEVFGIIGLSGAGKSTLVRCINYLEVPTSGKVIFEGENLSAMKDREKRLARRSMGMIFQQFNLLAQRNVLQNVCFPLEISGVSRTEARKRAEELLRLVGLEDRMKAY
;
A
#
# COMPACT_ATOMS: atom_id res chain seq x y z
N MET A 1 14.26 -0.72 -21.46
CA MET A 1 13.47 -1.41 -20.39
C MET A 1 14.34 -2.23 -19.43
N GLU A 2 15.59 -2.56 -19.75
CA GLU A 2 16.50 -3.30 -18.85
C GLU A 2 17.18 -2.44 -17.78
N GLU A 3 17.46 -1.18 -18.06
CA GLU A 3 18.13 -0.24 -17.13
C GLU A 3 17.35 0.02 -15.82
N ASN A 4 16.04 -0.24 -15.81
CA ASN A 4 15.19 0.01 -14.63
C ASN A 4 15.13 -1.17 -13.66
N ARG A 5 15.69 -2.34 -14.02
CA ARG A 5 15.71 -3.53 -13.16
C ARG A 5 16.80 -3.54 -12.11
N GLU A 6 17.82 -2.72 -12.27
CA GLU A 6 18.94 -2.61 -11.31
C GLU A 6 18.62 -1.67 -10.14
N LYS A 7 17.69 -0.74 -10.30
CA LYS A 7 17.31 0.17 -9.23
C LYS A 7 16.21 -0.44 -8.35
N PRO A 8 16.29 -0.28 -7.02
CA PRO A 8 15.23 -0.75 -6.15
C PRO A 8 13.93 0.03 -6.40
N ILE A 9 12.79 -0.67 -6.41
CA ILE A 9 11.48 -0.02 -6.43
C ILE A 9 11.17 0.62 -5.08
N ILE A 10 11.64 0.00 -3.98
CA ILE A 10 11.50 0.51 -2.62
C ILE A 10 12.88 0.49 -1.97
N ARG A 11 13.26 1.60 -1.33
CA ARG A 11 14.44 1.68 -0.47
C ARG A 11 14.09 2.41 0.81
N LEU A 12 14.46 1.82 1.93
CA LEU A 12 14.34 2.42 3.25
C LEU A 12 15.74 2.77 3.77
N GLU A 13 15.88 3.96 4.30
CA GLU A 13 17.14 4.48 4.86
C GLU A 13 16.91 4.95 6.29
N GLY A 14 17.44 4.22 7.28
CA GLY A 14 17.35 4.55 8.69
C GLY A 14 15.91 4.69 9.20
N LEU A 15 14.97 3.93 8.64
CA LEU A 15 13.55 4.07 8.94
C LEU A 15 13.27 3.71 10.39
N GLY A 16 12.70 4.67 11.13
CA GLY A 16 12.23 4.49 12.48
C GLY A 16 10.79 4.92 12.69
N LYS A 17 10.10 4.24 13.61
CA LYS A 17 8.75 4.62 14.03
C LYS A 17 8.57 4.45 15.52
N GLN A 18 8.17 5.53 16.17
CA GLN A 18 7.74 5.56 17.56
C GLN A 18 6.28 5.99 17.66
N PHE A 19 5.54 5.36 18.53
CA PHE A 19 4.18 5.75 18.89
C PHE A 19 4.18 6.36 20.28
N GLN A 20 3.49 7.48 20.46
CA GLN A 20 3.24 8.06 21.77
C GLN A 20 2.05 7.33 22.41
N THR A 21 2.25 6.77 23.59
CA THR A 21 1.20 6.10 24.37
C THR A 21 1.07 6.74 25.74
N SER A 22 0.00 6.43 26.47
CA SER A 22 -0.19 6.87 27.86
C SER A 22 0.92 6.38 28.81
N GLY A 23 1.59 5.29 28.45
CA GLY A 23 2.74 4.73 29.20
C GLY A 23 4.10 5.23 28.73
N GLY A 24 4.15 6.21 27.81
CA GLY A 24 5.38 6.72 27.20
C GLY A 24 5.58 6.28 25.76
N PRO A 25 6.69 6.65 25.12
CA PRO A 25 6.99 6.29 23.75
C PRO A 25 7.28 4.80 23.60
N VAL A 26 6.67 4.19 22.58
CA VAL A 26 6.91 2.80 22.18
C VAL A 26 7.56 2.78 20.81
N THR A 27 8.78 2.25 20.72
CA THR A 27 9.49 2.08 19.44
C THR A 27 8.99 0.83 18.75
N ALA A 28 8.39 1.00 17.58
CA ALA A 28 7.89 -0.09 16.73
C ALA A 28 8.88 -0.47 15.64
N LEU A 29 9.67 0.48 15.14
CA LEU A 29 10.71 0.29 14.13
C LEU A 29 11.93 1.11 14.54
N GLU A 30 13.12 0.55 14.36
CA GLU A 30 14.38 1.20 14.68
C GLU A 30 15.42 0.88 13.59
N ASP A 31 15.97 1.92 12.99
CA ASP A 31 17.05 1.88 11.98
C ASP A 31 16.88 0.82 10.88
N ILE A 32 15.69 0.73 10.29
CA ILE A 32 15.44 -0.22 9.22
C ILE A 32 16.05 0.27 7.91
N ASN A 33 16.96 -0.51 7.37
CA ASN A 33 17.62 -0.30 6.10
C ASN A 33 17.35 -1.51 5.21
N LEU A 34 16.66 -1.33 4.07
CA LEU A 34 16.38 -2.41 3.11
C LEU A 34 16.13 -1.87 1.72
N GLU A 35 16.33 -2.74 0.73
CA GLU A 35 15.97 -2.50 -0.66
C GLU A 35 15.13 -3.65 -1.19
N ILE A 36 14.11 -3.32 -1.99
CA ILE A 36 13.27 -4.29 -2.72
C ILE A 36 13.34 -3.92 -4.19
N ARG A 37 13.67 -4.89 -5.03
CA ARG A 37 13.85 -4.68 -6.48
C ARG A 37 12.55 -4.92 -7.24
N TYR A 38 12.48 -4.43 -8.46
CA TYR A 38 11.37 -4.72 -9.36
C TYR A 38 11.20 -6.22 -9.60
N GLY A 39 9.97 -6.72 -9.43
CA GLY A 39 9.62 -8.13 -9.63
C GLY A 39 10.07 -9.07 -8.51
N GLU A 40 10.66 -8.54 -7.44
CA GLU A 40 11.05 -9.31 -6.27
C GLU A 40 9.85 -9.63 -5.38
N VAL A 41 9.83 -10.84 -4.83
CA VAL A 41 8.94 -11.23 -3.73
C VAL A 41 9.71 -11.15 -2.43
N PHE A 42 9.44 -10.13 -1.63
CA PHE A 42 10.13 -9.87 -0.37
C PHE A 42 9.27 -10.30 0.83
N GLY A 43 9.80 -11.19 1.67
CA GLY A 43 9.11 -11.72 2.84
C GLY A 43 9.52 -11.01 4.14
N ILE A 44 8.53 -10.58 4.94
CA ILE A 44 8.74 -10.01 6.27
C ILE A 44 8.19 -10.98 7.31
N ILE A 45 9.08 -11.60 8.08
CA ILE A 45 8.74 -12.58 9.13
C ILE A 45 9.06 -12.03 10.52
N GLY A 46 8.40 -12.56 11.53
CA GLY A 46 8.63 -12.19 12.93
C GLY A 46 7.41 -12.49 13.81
N LEU A 47 7.59 -12.41 15.12
CA LEU A 47 6.53 -12.64 16.11
C LEU A 47 5.39 -11.62 16.01
N SER A 48 4.25 -11.91 16.66
CA SER A 48 3.19 -10.91 16.81
C SER A 48 3.73 -9.69 17.57
N GLY A 49 3.37 -8.48 17.13
CA GLY A 49 3.88 -7.26 17.73
C GLY A 49 5.27 -6.80 17.27
N ALA A 50 5.99 -7.57 16.44
CA ALA A 50 7.34 -7.23 15.95
C ALA A 50 7.41 -6.07 14.93
N GLY A 51 6.36 -5.27 14.78
CA GLY A 51 6.37 -4.09 13.89
C GLY A 51 6.12 -4.37 12.40
N LYS A 52 5.88 -5.62 11.97
CA LYS A 52 5.70 -5.97 10.54
C LYS A 52 4.64 -5.14 9.84
N SER A 53 3.44 -5.03 10.42
CA SER A 53 2.35 -4.23 9.85
C SER A 53 2.66 -2.73 9.87
N THR A 54 3.40 -2.26 10.88
CA THR A 54 3.89 -0.88 10.95
C THR A 54 4.88 -0.61 9.81
N LEU A 55 5.81 -1.53 9.56
CA LEU A 55 6.77 -1.43 8.47
C LEU A 55 6.06 -1.31 7.10
N VAL A 56 5.11 -2.23 6.81
CA VAL A 56 4.34 -2.19 5.56
C VAL A 56 3.54 -0.87 5.44
N ARG A 57 2.95 -0.38 6.53
CA ARG A 57 2.25 0.91 6.53
C ARG A 57 3.18 2.11 6.36
N CYS A 58 4.42 2.04 6.84
CA CYS A 58 5.42 3.07 6.58
C CYS A 58 5.89 3.04 5.12
N ILE A 59 6.08 1.86 4.52
CA ILE A 59 6.48 1.71 3.12
C ILE A 59 5.49 2.43 2.19
N ASN A 60 4.18 2.24 2.38
CA ASN A 60 3.17 2.92 1.56
C ASN A 60 2.72 4.28 2.13
N TYR A 61 3.46 4.78 3.13
CA TYR A 61 3.23 6.08 3.75
C TYR A 61 1.81 6.30 4.29
N LEU A 62 1.12 5.21 4.71
CA LEU A 62 -0.10 5.27 5.51
C LEU A 62 0.20 5.58 6.97
N GLU A 63 1.38 5.18 7.43
CA GLU A 63 1.96 5.58 8.70
C GLU A 63 3.19 6.43 8.43
N VAL A 64 3.22 7.64 8.98
CA VAL A 64 4.34 8.56 8.80
C VAL A 64 5.50 8.10 9.67
N PRO A 65 6.69 7.82 9.11
CA PRO A 65 7.88 7.51 9.89
C PRO A 65 8.25 8.64 10.87
N THR A 66 8.82 8.28 12.01
CA THR A 66 9.37 9.25 12.98
C THR A 66 10.77 9.70 12.56
N SER A 67 11.52 8.81 11.90
CA SER A 67 12.87 9.09 11.37
C SER A 67 13.13 8.32 10.09
N GLY A 68 14.19 8.68 9.38
CA GLY A 68 14.61 8.03 8.15
C GLY A 68 13.80 8.43 6.93
N LYS A 69 13.97 7.65 5.86
CA LYS A 69 13.36 7.94 4.56
C LYS A 69 12.72 6.70 3.96
N VAL A 70 11.63 6.93 3.20
CA VAL A 70 11.02 5.94 2.32
C VAL A 70 11.18 6.45 0.90
N ILE A 71 11.90 5.72 0.07
CA ILE A 71 12.14 6.04 -1.33
C ILE A 71 11.35 5.01 -2.15
N PHE A 72 10.45 5.51 -2.99
CA PHE A 72 9.64 4.71 -3.90
C PHE A 72 9.89 5.18 -5.34
N GLU A 73 10.27 4.25 -6.22
CA GLU A 73 10.64 4.55 -7.62
C GLU A 73 11.67 5.69 -7.76
N GLY A 74 12.61 5.77 -6.81
CA GLY A 74 13.64 6.81 -6.78
C GLY A 74 13.21 8.12 -6.10
N GLU A 75 11.95 8.28 -5.76
CA GLU A 75 11.40 9.50 -5.17
C GLU A 75 11.23 9.37 -3.65
N ASN A 76 11.74 10.33 -2.89
CA ASN A 76 11.64 10.34 -1.44
C ASN A 76 10.25 10.81 -0.98
N LEU A 77 9.41 9.88 -0.52
CA LEU A 77 8.06 10.16 -0.04
C LEU A 77 8.03 11.14 1.13
N SER A 78 9.09 11.18 1.97
CA SER A 78 9.16 12.09 3.11
C SER A 78 9.21 13.56 2.69
N ALA A 79 9.79 13.84 1.53
CA ALA A 79 9.94 15.19 0.99
C ALA A 79 8.75 15.66 0.14
N MET A 80 7.86 14.74 -0.23
CA MET A 80 6.70 15.03 -1.08
C MET A 80 5.60 15.80 -0.33
N LYS A 81 4.83 16.59 -1.07
CA LYS A 81 3.56 17.18 -0.59
C LYS A 81 2.48 16.10 -0.51
N ASP A 82 1.45 16.34 0.29
CA ASP A 82 0.36 15.35 0.49
C ASP A 82 -0.36 14.93 -0.81
N ARG A 83 -0.46 15.83 -1.78
CA ARG A 83 -1.03 15.53 -3.09
C ARG A 83 -0.15 14.53 -3.85
N GLU A 84 1.16 14.71 -3.82
CA GLU A 84 2.15 13.84 -4.49
C GLU A 84 2.19 12.46 -3.83
N LYS A 85 2.20 12.42 -2.49
CA LYS A 85 2.08 11.18 -1.71
C LYS A 85 0.81 10.38 -2.08
N ARG A 86 -0.33 11.08 -2.27
CA ARG A 86 -1.58 10.44 -2.70
C ARG A 86 -1.47 9.86 -4.11
N LEU A 87 -0.75 10.53 -5.01
CA LEU A 87 -0.52 10.01 -6.37
C LEU A 87 0.41 8.79 -6.33
N ALA A 88 1.53 8.84 -5.60
CA ALA A 88 2.44 7.72 -5.44
C ALA A 88 1.72 6.48 -4.88
N ARG A 89 0.84 6.64 -3.87
CA ARG A 89 0.03 5.53 -3.34
C ARG A 89 -0.92 4.88 -4.33
N ARG A 90 -1.30 5.54 -5.42
CA ARG A 90 -2.14 4.90 -6.46
C ARG A 90 -1.40 3.79 -7.21
N SER A 91 -0.07 3.86 -7.26
CA SER A 91 0.79 2.82 -7.85
C SER A 91 1.12 1.69 -6.86
N MET A 92 0.75 1.83 -5.58
CA MET A 92 0.99 0.85 -4.53
C MET A 92 -0.31 0.14 -4.16
N GLY A 93 -0.49 -1.11 -4.59
CA GLY A 93 -1.60 -1.94 -4.12
C GLY A 93 -1.34 -2.43 -2.69
N MET A 94 -2.37 -2.44 -1.83
CA MET A 94 -2.27 -3.01 -0.48
C MET A 94 -3.46 -3.91 -0.19
N ILE A 95 -3.16 -5.12 0.29
CA ILE A 95 -4.16 -6.04 0.84
C ILE A 95 -4.12 -5.89 2.36
N PHE A 96 -5.22 -5.41 2.93
CA PHE A 96 -5.33 -5.18 4.37
C PHE A 96 -5.74 -6.46 5.11
N GLN A 97 -5.35 -6.59 6.37
CA GLN A 97 -5.80 -7.68 7.25
C GLN A 97 -7.32 -7.65 7.50
N GLN A 98 -7.89 -6.47 7.58
CA GLN A 98 -9.34 -6.26 7.59
C GLN A 98 -9.79 -5.93 6.17
N PHE A 99 -10.97 -6.39 5.80
CA PHE A 99 -11.44 -6.30 4.41
C PHE A 99 -11.57 -4.86 3.90
N ASN A 100 -11.79 -3.87 4.78
CA ASN A 100 -11.93 -2.44 4.44
C ASN A 100 -12.93 -2.17 3.30
N LEU A 101 -13.97 -3.00 3.22
CA LEU A 101 -15.02 -2.85 2.23
C LEU A 101 -15.96 -1.71 2.63
N LEU A 102 -16.44 -0.99 1.63
CA LEU A 102 -17.48 0.01 1.81
C LEU A 102 -18.83 -0.72 1.96
N ALA A 103 -19.36 -0.79 3.20
CA ALA A 103 -20.57 -1.55 3.52
C ALA A 103 -21.82 -1.08 2.75
N GLN A 104 -21.86 0.19 2.30
CA GLN A 104 -22.93 0.74 1.49
C GLN A 104 -22.82 0.38 -0.01
N ARG A 105 -21.76 -0.33 -0.41
CA ARG A 105 -21.51 -0.74 -1.78
C ARG A 105 -21.52 -2.27 -1.90
N ASN A 106 -22.09 -2.78 -2.97
CA ASN A 106 -21.98 -4.20 -3.30
C ASN A 106 -20.57 -4.57 -3.79
N VAL A 107 -20.32 -5.86 -4.01
CA VAL A 107 -19.02 -6.39 -4.44
C VAL A 107 -18.49 -5.65 -5.70
N LEU A 108 -19.32 -5.57 -6.75
CA LEU A 108 -18.92 -4.89 -7.99
C LEU A 108 -18.56 -3.42 -7.76
N GLN A 109 -19.36 -2.71 -7.00
CA GLN A 109 -19.12 -1.30 -6.68
C GLN A 109 -17.88 -1.09 -5.82
N ASN A 110 -17.55 -2.02 -4.92
CA ASN A 110 -16.30 -1.99 -4.16
C ASN A 110 -15.08 -2.16 -5.07
N VAL A 111 -15.14 -3.07 -6.05
CA VAL A 111 -14.05 -3.28 -7.03
C VAL A 111 -13.94 -2.11 -8.02
N CYS A 112 -15.05 -1.46 -8.37
CA CYS A 112 -15.02 -0.25 -9.21
C CYS A 112 -14.39 0.96 -8.50
N PHE A 113 -14.53 1.06 -7.18
CA PHE A 113 -14.19 2.26 -6.42
C PHE A 113 -12.76 2.78 -6.63
N PRO A 114 -11.70 1.95 -6.59
CA PRO A 114 -10.34 2.41 -6.85
C PRO A 114 -10.15 3.00 -8.26
N LEU A 115 -10.84 2.45 -9.24
CA LEU A 115 -10.80 2.95 -10.63
C LEU A 115 -11.54 4.29 -10.76
N GLU A 116 -12.71 4.42 -10.11
CA GLU A 116 -13.49 5.66 -10.07
C GLU A 116 -12.69 6.83 -9.48
N ILE A 117 -12.03 6.62 -8.33
CA ILE A 117 -11.21 7.67 -7.69
C ILE A 117 -9.92 7.98 -8.46
N SER A 118 -9.50 7.08 -9.36
CA SER A 118 -8.38 7.30 -10.28
C SER A 118 -8.77 8.02 -11.56
N GLY A 119 -10.06 8.36 -11.72
CA GLY A 119 -10.58 9.12 -12.87
C GLY A 119 -10.95 8.25 -14.08
N VAL A 120 -11.00 6.93 -13.93
CA VAL A 120 -11.48 6.02 -14.97
C VAL A 120 -12.99 6.21 -15.15
N SER A 121 -13.48 6.20 -16.39
CA SER A 121 -14.90 6.32 -16.67
C SER A 121 -15.70 5.18 -16.03
N ARG A 122 -16.94 5.47 -15.62
CA ARG A 122 -17.80 4.45 -14.96
C ARG A 122 -17.99 3.19 -15.81
N THR A 123 -18.09 3.35 -17.13
CA THR A 123 -18.26 2.23 -18.04
C THR A 123 -17.02 1.35 -18.09
N GLU A 124 -15.84 1.95 -18.19
CA GLU A 124 -14.56 1.22 -18.19
C GLU A 124 -14.27 0.59 -16.84
N ALA A 125 -14.48 1.33 -15.74
CA ALA A 125 -14.31 0.82 -14.38
C ALA A 125 -15.19 -0.41 -14.14
N ARG A 126 -16.46 -0.36 -14.58
CA ARG A 126 -17.37 -1.49 -14.48
C ARG A 126 -16.91 -2.69 -15.30
N LYS A 127 -16.55 -2.48 -16.58
CA LYS A 127 -16.06 -3.53 -17.45
C LYS A 127 -14.84 -4.22 -16.84
N ARG A 128 -13.87 -3.44 -16.38
CA ARG A 128 -12.66 -3.96 -15.74
C ARG A 128 -12.95 -4.71 -14.44
N ALA A 129 -13.85 -4.19 -13.61
CA ALA A 129 -14.25 -4.84 -12.37
C ALA A 129 -14.95 -6.18 -12.61
N GLU A 130 -15.83 -6.28 -13.61
CA GLU A 130 -16.49 -7.52 -14.01
C GLU A 130 -15.48 -8.58 -14.50
N GLU A 131 -14.49 -8.17 -15.32
CA GLU A 131 -13.40 -9.04 -15.77
C GLU A 131 -12.60 -9.60 -14.58
N LEU A 132 -12.22 -8.74 -13.63
CA LEU A 132 -11.46 -9.15 -12.44
C LEU A 132 -12.26 -10.09 -11.54
N LEU A 133 -13.55 -9.83 -11.34
CA LEU A 133 -14.43 -10.69 -10.54
C LEU A 133 -14.62 -12.07 -11.17
N ARG A 134 -14.71 -12.15 -12.51
CA ARG A 134 -14.72 -13.45 -13.21
C ARG A 134 -13.39 -14.19 -13.02
N LEU A 135 -12.28 -13.48 -13.15
CA LEU A 135 -10.94 -14.06 -12.98
C LEU A 135 -10.75 -14.75 -11.61
N VAL A 136 -11.37 -14.20 -10.56
CA VAL A 136 -11.28 -14.74 -9.19
C VAL A 136 -12.50 -15.60 -8.81
N GLY A 137 -13.40 -15.92 -9.75
CA GLY A 137 -14.56 -16.80 -9.52
C GLY A 137 -15.66 -16.17 -8.66
N LEU A 138 -15.80 -14.84 -8.67
CA LEU A 138 -16.80 -14.11 -7.89
C LEU A 138 -17.90 -13.45 -8.76
N GLU A 139 -18.09 -13.92 -9.99
CA GLU A 139 -19.10 -13.36 -10.91
C GLU A 139 -20.51 -13.44 -10.35
N ASP A 140 -20.87 -14.55 -9.70
CA ASP A 140 -22.19 -14.73 -9.09
C ASP A 140 -22.43 -13.88 -7.84
N ARG A 141 -21.38 -13.28 -7.31
CA ARG A 141 -21.40 -12.44 -6.10
C ARG A 141 -21.39 -10.93 -6.38
N MET A 142 -21.35 -10.51 -7.63
CA MET A 142 -21.24 -9.08 -8.01
C MET A 142 -22.27 -8.17 -7.35
N LYS A 143 -23.48 -8.66 -7.11
CA LYS A 143 -24.58 -7.91 -6.49
C LYS A 143 -24.68 -8.09 -4.97
N ALA A 144 -23.87 -8.97 -4.36
CA ALA A 144 -23.86 -9.21 -2.92
C ALA A 144 -23.26 -7.99 -2.17
N TYR A 145 -23.71 -7.83 -0.91
CA TYR A 145 -23.21 -6.83 0.03
C TYR A 145 -22.32 -7.49 1.08
#